data_8397daa2a6a60e8f68f50c3c1c93d563
#
_entry.id   8397daa2a6a60e8f68f50c3c1c93d563
#
_cell.length_a   1.000
_cell.length_b   1.000
_cell.length_c   1.000
_cell.angle_alpha   90.00
_cell.angle_beta   90.00
_cell.angle_gamma   90.00
#
_symmetry.space_group_name_H-M   'P 1'
#
loop_
_entity.id
_entity.type
_entity.pdbx_description
1 polymer ?
#
loop_
_entity_poly.entity_id
_entity_poly.type
_entity_poly.pdbx_seq_one_letter_code
_entity_poly.pdbx_strand_id
1 'polypeptide(L)'
;GMQAHYSVDSFSATQFKTVAEKYAKAAGKVQLTELDFKSSASYTSGMATKESEYTKIAYCHKQLFDAIKGLKADGSNVSGLTVWGVIEPNSWLHEQSGVGGGADGSAQCPLLFDGNYKAKPAYWAYVDASRLQPSIQDVVAAEKKGDAVTGKTYSIMQNDITASFISMWDKDGLTVQVTVEDAVKD
;
A
#
# COMPACT_ATOMS: atom_id res chain seq x y z
N GLY A 1 3.40 19.50 14.16
CA GLY A 1 3.61 18.75 12.91
C GLY A 1 4.07 17.32 13.15
N MET A 2 3.54 16.39 12.37
CA MET A 2 4.07 15.02 12.25
C MET A 2 4.73 14.93 10.88
N GLN A 3 6.02 14.58 10.82
CA GLN A 3 6.72 14.45 9.54
C GLN A 3 6.05 13.41 8.63
N ALA A 4 5.77 12.23 9.16
CA ALA A 4 5.05 11.16 8.47
C ALA A 4 5.84 10.50 7.30
N HIS A 5 7.13 10.25 7.54
CA HIS A 5 7.94 9.39 6.67
C HIS A 5 7.70 7.93 7.05
N TYR A 6 7.03 7.18 6.19
CA TYR A 6 6.68 5.79 6.45
C TYR A 6 7.39 4.84 5.47
N SER A 7 7.36 3.55 5.78
CA SER A 7 7.73 2.49 4.84
C SER A 7 6.50 1.64 4.54
N VAL A 8 6.36 1.24 3.28
CA VAL A 8 5.31 0.31 2.83
C VAL A 8 5.31 -0.97 3.65
N ASP A 9 6.49 -1.49 4.00
CA ASP A 9 6.61 -2.77 4.72
C ASP A 9 6.19 -2.72 6.19
N SER A 10 6.16 -1.53 6.80
CA SER A 10 5.92 -1.37 8.24
C SER A 10 4.77 -0.43 8.59
N PHE A 11 4.14 0.19 7.62
CA PHE A 11 3.04 1.12 7.87
C PHE A 11 1.84 0.42 8.49
N SER A 12 1.29 1.04 9.53
CA SER A 12 0.06 0.60 10.19
C SER A 12 -0.88 1.79 10.41
N ALA A 13 -2.01 1.79 9.72
CA ALA A 13 -3.04 2.82 9.88
C ALA A 13 -3.61 2.86 11.30
N THR A 14 -3.68 1.72 11.99
CA THR A 14 -4.11 1.65 13.40
C THR A 14 -3.11 2.34 14.33
N GLN A 15 -1.82 2.09 14.15
CA GLN A 15 -0.78 2.78 14.94
C GLN A 15 -0.76 4.28 14.65
N PHE A 16 -0.87 4.66 13.37
CA PHE A 16 -0.98 6.05 12.96
C PHE A 16 -2.18 6.73 13.67
N LYS A 17 -3.38 6.13 13.60
CA LYS A 17 -4.59 6.66 14.25
C LYS A 17 -4.36 6.89 15.74
N THR A 18 -3.81 5.91 16.44
CA THR A 18 -3.51 6.00 17.89
C THR A 18 -2.55 7.14 18.23
N VAL A 19 -1.49 7.31 17.45
CA VAL A 19 -0.47 8.35 17.70
C VAL A 19 -1.02 9.74 17.35
N ALA A 20 -1.68 9.88 16.20
CA ALA A 20 -2.25 11.16 15.77
C ALA A 20 -3.34 11.66 16.73
N GLU A 21 -4.18 10.77 17.25
CA GLU A 21 -5.18 11.09 18.27
C GLU A 21 -4.53 11.64 19.56
N LYS A 22 -3.49 10.96 20.05
CA LYS A 22 -2.75 11.43 21.24
C LYS A 22 -2.14 12.80 21.02
N TYR A 23 -1.55 13.05 19.86
CA TYR A 23 -0.98 14.36 19.55
C TYR A 23 -2.05 15.44 19.38
N ALA A 24 -3.16 15.12 18.70
CA ALA A 24 -4.28 16.07 18.57
C ALA A 24 -4.86 16.44 19.93
N LYS A 25 -4.98 15.48 20.85
CA LYS A 25 -5.45 15.70 22.22
C LYS A 25 -4.47 16.55 23.03
N ALA A 26 -3.16 16.32 22.89
CA ALA A 26 -2.14 17.05 23.67
C ALA A 26 -1.91 18.47 23.13
N ALA A 27 -1.91 18.66 21.80
CA ALA A 27 -1.57 19.92 21.13
C ALA A 27 -2.79 20.71 20.63
N GLY A 28 -4.00 20.15 20.74
CA GLY A 28 -5.24 20.74 20.23
C GLY A 28 -5.41 20.64 18.71
N LYS A 29 -4.33 20.38 17.96
CA LYS A 29 -4.32 20.29 16.48
C LYS A 29 -3.09 19.53 15.99
N VAL A 30 -3.27 18.71 14.96
CA VAL A 30 -2.20 17.97 14.28
C VAL A 30 -2.25 18.19 12.77
N GLN A 31 -1.10 18.24 12.14
CA GLN A 31 -0.93 18.26 10.69
C GLN A 31 0.19 17.31 10.29
N LEU A 32 -0.01 16.53 9.22
CA LEU A 32 1.07 15.80 8.55
C LEU A 32 1.81 16.79 7.65
N THR A 33 3.12 16.91 7.83
CA THR A 33 3.90 17.98 7.20
C THR A 33 4.80 17.51 6.06
N GLU A 34 5.16 16.23 6.02
CA GLU A 34 6.20 15.72 5.13
C GLU A 34 5.92 14.27 4.69
N LEU A 35 4.66 13.98 4.34
CA LEU A 35 4.26 12.61 4.01
C LEU A 35 4.99 12.08 2.79
N ASP A 36 5.63 10.94 2.96
CA ASP A 36 6.06 10.05 1.88
C ASP A 36 6.05 8.59 2.34
N PHE A 37 6.13 7.68 1.36
CA PHE A 37 6.23 6.25 1.61
C PHE A 37 7.48 5.68 0.95
N LYS A 38 8.47 5.29 1.74
CA LYS A 38 9.62 4.51 1.27
C LYS A 38 9.11 3.20 0.67
N SER A 39 9.62 2.87 -0.50
CA SER A 39 9.30 1.63 -1.22
C SER A 39 9.65 0.36 -0.44
N SER A 40 8.95 -0.72 -0.74
CA SER A 40 9.12 -2.02 -0.09
C SER A 40 10.51 -2.63 -0.34
N ALA A 41 10.95 -3.51 0.56
CA ALA A 41 12.17 -4.28 0.38
C ALA A 41 12.09 -5.19 -0.85
N SER A 42 10.90 -5.73 -1.16
CA SER A 42 10.69 -6.55 -2.36
C SER A 42 10.91 -5.76 -3.66
N TYR A 43 10.53 -4.49 -3.70
CA TYR A 43 10.80 -3.63 -4.85
C TYR A 43 12.28 -3.25 -4.93
N THR A 44 12.85 -2.79 -3.82
CA THR A 44 14.26 -2.35 -3.80
C THR A 44 15.26 -3.48 -4.00
N SER A 45 14.86 -4.73 -3.82
CA SER A 45 15.66 -5.92 -4.17
C SER A 45 15.42 -6.45 -5.58
N GLY A 46 14.52 -5.82 -6.36
CA GLY A 46 14.18 -6.27 -7.72
C GLY A 46 13.24 -7.48 -7.78
N MET A 47 12.65 -7.89 -6.64
CA MET A 47 11.68 -9.00 -6.60
C MET A 47 10.25 -8.57 -6.96
N ALA A 48 9.93 -7.30 -6.89
CA ALA A 48 8.62 -6.75 -7.23
C ALA A 48 8.69 -5.81 -8.43
N THR A 49 7.63 -5.80 -9.25
CA THR A 49 7.51 -4.86 -10.38
C THR A 49 7.13 -3.46 -9.91
N LYS A 50 7.38 -2.48 -10.76
CA LYS A 50 7.02 -1.08 -10.50
C LYS A 50 5.51 -0.89 -10.35
N GLU A 51 4.71 -1.59 -11.14
CA GLU A 51 3.24 -1.58 -11.07
C GLU A 51 2.74 -2.15 -9.74
N SER A 52 3.34 -3.25 -9.29
CA SER A 52 3.04 -3.85 -7.98
C SER A 52 3.36 -2.86 -6.85
N GLU A 53 4.52 -2.21 -6.91
CA GLU A 53 4.93 -1.24 -5.91
C GLU A 53 4.04 0.00 -5.90
N TYR A 54 3.67 0.51 -7.06
CA TYR A 54 2.71 1.62 -7.17
C TYR A 54 1.37 1.28 -6.52
N THR A 55 0.90 0.05 -6.69
CA THR A 55 -0.33 -0.43 -6.06
C THR A 55 -0.18 -0.51 -4.54
N LYS A 56 0.89 -1.09 -4.03
CA LYS A 56 1.16 -1.17 -2.58
C LYS A 56 1.21 0.22 -1.93
N ILE A 57 1.95 1.15 -2.52
CA ILE A 57 2.04 2.54 -2.05
C ILE A 57 0.66 3.22 -2.06
N ALA A 58 -0.13 3.03 -3.12
CA ALA A 58 -1.47 3.59 -3.20
C ALA A 58 -2.38 3.11 -2.08
N TYR A 59 -2.30 1.85 -1.70
CA TYR A 59 -3.07 1.31 -0.57
C TYR A 59 -2.57 1.83 0.78
N CYS A 60 -1.28 2.07 0.96
CA CYS A 60 -0.77 2.76 2.15
C CYS A 60 -1.34 4.18 2.26
N HIS A 61 -1.35 4.94 1.16
CA HIS A 61 -1.98 6.26 1.10
C HIS A 61 -3.49 6.19 1.39
N LYS A 62 -4.19 5.22 0.80
CA LYS A 62 -5.63 5.02 1.06
C LYS A 62 -5.90 4.73 2.53
N GLN A 63 -5.20 3.79 3.13
CA GLN A 63 -5.35 3.42 4.53
C GLN A 63 -5.06 4.60 5.48
N LEU A 64 -4.01 5.39 5.17
CA LEU A 64 -3.70 6.61 5.91
C LEU A 64 -4.83 7.63 5.79
N PHE A 65 -5.33 7.87 4.59
CA PHE A 65 -6.40 8.85 4.35
C PHE A 65 -7.72 8.44 5.00
N ASP A 66 -8.06 7.15 4.95
CA ASP A 66 -9.23 6.62 5.64
C ASP A 66 -9.10 6.76 7.17
N ALA A 67 -7.91 6.53 7.72
CA ALA A 67 -7.63 6.77 9.13
C ALA A 67 -7.78 8.25 9.51
N ILE A 68 -7.32 9.18 8.67
CA ILE A 68 -7.51 10.63 8.87
C ILE A 68 -9.00 11.00 8.84
N LYS A 69 -9.77 10.47 7.89
CA LYS A 69 -11.22 10.69 7.84
C LYS A 69 -11.91 10.19 9.09
N GLY A 70 -11.54 9.00 9.55
CA GLY A 70 -12.05 8.42 10.80
C GLY A 70 -11.72 9.30 12.02
N LEU A 71 -10.48 9.75 12.15
CA LEU A 71 -10.09 10.67 13.23
C LEU A 71 -10.89 11.96 13.23
N LYS A 72 -11.15 12.55 12.05
CA LYS A 72 -11.98 13.76 11.93
C LYS A 72 -13.43 13.48 12.31
N ALA A 73 -13.99 12.34 11.92
CA ALA A 73 -15.34 11.94 12.30
C ALA A 73 -15.46 11.72 13.82
N ASP A 74 -14.41 11.22 14.46
CA ASP A 74 -14.32 11.04 15.92
C ASP A 74 -14.01 12.37 16.68
N GLY A 75 -13.96 13.50 15.98
CA GLY A 75 -13.74 14.83 16.58
C GLY A 75 -12.26 15.20 16.80
N SER A 76 -11.32 14.38 16.36
CA SER A 76 -9.88 14.71 16.45
C SER A 76 -9.50 15.76 15.41
N ASN A 77 -8.74 16.78 15.83
CA ASN A 77 -8.34 17.89 14.97
C ASN A 77 -7.09 17.56 14.14
N VAL A 78 -7.26 16.74 13.09
CA VAL A 78 -6.23 16.55 12.05
C VAL A 78 -6.54 17.51 10.91
N SER A 79 -5.76 18.58 10.79
CA SER A 79 -6.13 19.77 9.99
C SER A 79 -5.57 19.78 8.58
N GLY A 80 -4.61 18.94 8.26
CA GLY A 80 -4.01 18.92 6.93
C GLY A 80 -3.00 17.80 6.73
N LEU A 81 -2.70 17.58 5.45
CA LEU A 81 -1.71 16.64 4.98
C LEU A 81 -0.92 17.30 3.86
N THR A 82 0.40 17.30 3.98
CA THR A 82 1.35 17.78 2.96
C THR A 82 2.22 16.62 2.54
N VAL A 83 2.28 16.34 1.25
CA VAL A 83 3.19 15.35 0.67
C VAL A 83 4.57 15.98 0.51
N TRP A 84 5.64 15.24 0.82
CA TRP A 84 7.01 15.76 0.84
C TRP A 84 7.68 15.71 -0.53
N GLY A 85 7.10 16.41 -1.48
CA GLY A 85 7.56 16.54 -2.85
C GLY A 85 6.42 16.42 -3.86
N VAL A 86 6.71 16.72 -5.12
CA VAL A 86 5.74 16.68 -6.21
C VAL A 86 5.96 15.47 -7.10
N ILE A 87 7.15 15.32 -7.67
CA ILE A 87 7.53 14.24 -8.61
C ILE A 87 8.66 13.39 -8.05
N GLU A 88 8.67 12.12 -8.41
CA GLU A 88 9.63 11.12 -7.90
C GLU A 88 11.10 11.54 -7.99
N PRO A 89 11.62 12.07 -9.12
CA PRO A 89 13.01 12.44 -9.22
C PRO A 89 13.50 13.48 -8.20
N ASN A 90 12.57 14.28 -7.67
CA ASN A 90 12.89 15.34 -6.71
C ASN A 90 12.68 14.90 -5.25
N SER A 91 12.38 13.62 -5.01
CA SER A 91 12.28 13.09 -3.65
C SER A 91 13.66 12.95 -3.01
N TRP A 92 13.77 13.34 -1.75
CA TRP A 92 14.98 13.09 -0.96
C TRP A 92 15.37 11.61 -0.87
N LEU A 93 14.38 10.71 -1.00
CA LEU A 93 14.60 9.26 -1.05
C LEU A 93 15.30 8.82 -2.37
N HIS A 94 15.27 9.64 -3.41
CA HIS A 94 16.02 9.42 -4.65
C HIS A 94 17.48 9.84 -4.51
N GLU A 95 17.72 10.92 -3.79
CA GLU A 95 19.03 11.55 -3.70
C GLU A 95 19.96 10.90 -2.67
N GLN A 96 19.40 10.24 -1.66
CA GLN A 96 20.19 9.60 -0.63
C GLN A 96 20.76 8.27 -1.10
N SER A 97 22.06 8.26 -1.41
CA SER A 97 22.83 7.04 -1.65
C SER A 97 22.66 6.06 -0.47
N GLY A 98 22.19 4.87 -0.73
CA GLY A 98 21.94 3.81 0.26
C GLY A 98 20.51 3.75 0.79
N VAL A 99 19.63 4.70 0.47
CA VAL A 99 18.21 4.63 0.86
C VAL A 99 17.31 4.11 -0.26
N GLY A 100 17.87 3.87 -1.43
CA GLY A 100 17.11 3.16 -2.41
C GLY A 100 17.43 3.37 -3.86
N GLY A 101 17.70 2.39 -4.51
CA GLY A 101 17.49 1.98 -5.86
C GLY A 101 17.02 0.56 -5.81
N GLY A 102 16.09 0.15 -6.64
CA GLY A 102 15.82 -1.25 -6.85
C GLY A 102 17.08 -1.96 -7.36
N ALA A 103 17.10 -3.29 -7.29
CA ALA A 103 18.23 -4.08 -7.81
C ALA A 103 18.47 -3.86 -9.33
N ASP A 104 17.48 -3.32 -10.03
CA ASP A 104 17.54 -2.90 -11.44
C ASP A 104 17.99 -1.43 -11.61
N GLY A 105 18.44 -0.76 -10.54
CA GLY A 105 18.75 0.66 -10.54
C GLY A 105 17.53 1.58 -10.53
N SER A 106 16.33 1.00 -10.39
CA SER A 106 15.11 1.80 -10.28
C SER A 106 15.07 2.51 -8.94
N ALA A 107 14.80 3.80 -9.00
CA ALA A 107 14.67 4.63 -7.84
C ALA A 107 13.36 4.35 -7.08
N GLN A 108 13.31 4.71 -5.82
CA GLN A 108 12.10 4.61 -5.01
C GLN A 108 10.92 5.37 -5.61
N CYS A 109 9.70 4.98 -5.23
CA CYS A 109 8.45 5.50 -5.80
C CYS A 109 7.57 6.23 -4.76
N PRO A 110 8.09 7.17 -3.95
CA PRO A 110 7.44 7.64 -2.72
C PRO A 110 6.29 8.62 -2.90
N LEU A 111 6.18 9.27 -4.07
CA LEU A 111 5.34 10.45 -4.29
C LEU A 111 4.10 10.14 -5.16
N LEU A 112 3.25 11.15 -5.35
CA LEU A 112 1.96 11.01 -6.05
C LEU A 112 2.07 11.09 -7.58
N PHE A 113 3.16 11.67 -8.09
CA PHE A 113 3.39 11.84 -9.52
C PHE A 113 4.73 11.24 -9.93
N ASP A 114 4.79 10.70 -11.14
CA ASP A 114 6.02 10.21 -11.74
C ASP A 114 6.91 11.37 -12.26
N GLY A 115 8.07 11.03 -12.85
CA GLY A 115 8.98 12.02 -13.38
C GLY A 115 8.45 12.83 -14.57
N ASN A 116 7.33 12.42 -15.16
CA ASN A 116 6.66 13.11 -16.27
C ASN A 116 5.39 13.86 -15.81
N TYR A 117 5.25 14.10 -14.51
CA TYR A 117 4.07 14.73 -13.90
C TYR A 117 2.77 13.94 -14.09
N LYS A 118 2.84 12.67 -14.45
CA LYS A 118 1.67 11.81 -14.58
C LYS A 118 1.24 11.31 -13.20
N ALA A 119 -0.06 11.43 -12.91
CA ALA A 119 -0.63 10.93 -11.67
C ALA A 119 -0.47 9.42 -11.55
N LYS A 120 0.09 8.99 -10.42
CA LYS A 120 0.26 7.59 -10.04
C LYS A 120 -0.99 7.06 -9.32
N PRO A 121 -1.11 5.73 -9.11
CA PRO A 121 -2.19 5.17 -8.30
C PRO A 121 -2.35 5.83 -6.92
N ALA A 122 -1.25 6.22 -6.25
CA ALA A 122 -1.28 6.92 -4.97
C ALA A 122 -2.05 8.24 -4.98
N TYR A 123 -2.06 8.99 -6.09
CA TYR A 123 -2.88 10.19 -6.27
C TYR A 123 -4.38 9.86 -6.18
N TRP A 124 -4.79 8.78 -6.81
CA TRP A 124 -6.19 8.36 -6.84
C TRP A 124 -6.70 7.90 -5.48
N ALA A 125 -5.83 7.49 -4.56
CA ALA A 125 -6.22 7.18 -3.18
C ALA A 125 -6.90 8.36 -2.47
N TYR A 126 -6.61 9.60 -2.87
CA TYR A 126 -7.19 10.82 -2.30
C TYR A 126 -8.38 11.36 -3.11
N VAL A 127 -8.33 11.22 -4.42
CA VAL A 127 -9.27 11.90 -5.33
C VAL A 127 -10.43 10.99 -5.72
N ASP A 128 -10.12 9.73 -6.01
CA ASP A 128 -11.11 8.72 -6.41
C ASP A 128 -10.55 7.31 -6.18
N ALA A 129 -10.74 6.78 -4.98
CA ALA A 129 -10.21 5.48 -4.59
C ALA A 129 -10.82 4.30 -5.37
N SER A 130 -11.94 4.48 -6.08
CA SER A 130 -12.52 3.44 -6.94
C SER A 130 -11.65 3.11 -8.16
N ARG A 131 -10.69 3.99 -8.48
CA ARG A 131 -9.72 3.80 -9.58
C ARG A 131 -8.50 2.97 -9.19
N LEU A 132 -8.37 2.60 -7.92
CA LEU A 132 -7.26 1.77 -7.49
C LEU A 132 -7.44 0.35 -8.04
N GLN A 133 -6.33 -0.22 -8.53
CA GLN A 133 -6.29 -1.64 -8.85
C GLN A 133 -6.47 -2.46 -7.57
N PRO A 134 -6.97 -3.69 -7.63
CA PRO A 134 -7.02 -4.58 -6.48
C PRO A 134 -5.65 -4.68 -5.80
N SER A 135 -5.66 -4.78 -4.48
CA SER A 135 -4.43 -4.93 -3.71
C SER A 135 -3.69 -6.20 -4.14
N ILE A 136 -2.43 -6.04 -4.55
CA ILE A 136 -1.56 -7.18 -4.86
C ILE A 136 -1.00 -7.70 -3.54
N GLN A 137 -1.22 -8.98 -3.29
CA GLN A 137 -0.65 -9.70 -2.15
C GLN A 137 0.54 -10.54 -2.65
N ASP A 138 1.60 -10.60 -1.86
CA ASP A 138 2.67 -11.55 -2.11
C ASP A 138 2.13 -12.95 -1.85
N VAL A 139 2.06 -13.76 -2.90
CA VAL A 139 1.50 -15.11 -2.85
C VAL A 139 2.63 -16.11 -2.77
N VAL A 140 2.64 -16.91 -1.72
CA VAL A 140 3.56 -18.04 -1.58
C VAL A 140 2.81 -19.33 -1.92
N ALA A 141 3.24 -20.00 -2.98
CA ALA A 141 2.70 -21.30 -3.34
C ALA A 141 3.29 -22.40 -2.42
N ALA A 142 2.41 -23.22 -1.83
CA ALA A 142 2.82 -24.37 -1.04
C ALA A 142 3.21 -25.54 -1.93
N GLU A 143 4.08 -26.43 -1.45
CA GLU A 143 4.34 -27.70 -2.12
C GLU A 143 3.07 -28.57 -2.06
N LYS A 144 2.59 -29.03 -3.22
CA LYS A 144 1.43 -29.92 -3.32
C LYS A 144 1.80 -31.32 -2.88
N LYS A 145 1.06 -31.85 -1.91
CA LYS A 145 1.25 -33.22 -1.40
C LYS A 145 0.01 -34.08 -1.70
N GLY A 146 0.10 -34.83 -2.78
CA GLY A 146 -1.03 -35.65 -3.27
C GLY A 146 -2.21 -34.75 -3.71
N ASP A 147 -3.44 -35.16 -3.37
CA ASP A 147 -4.66 -34.44 -3.70
C ASP A 147 -5.09 -33.41 -2.65
N ALA A 148 -4.31 -33.27 -1.58
CA ALA A 148 -4.65 -32.36 -0.50
C ALA A 148 -4.45 -30.90 -0.93
N VAL A 149 -5.45 -30.06 -0.66
CA VAL A 149 -5.33 -28.60 -0.78
C VAL A 149 -4.61 -28.10 0.46
N THR A 150 -3.36 -27.67 0.28
CA THR A 150 -2.50 -27.19 1.35
C THR A 150 -1.98 -25.79 1.01
N GLY A 151 -1.70 -25.00 2.02
CA GLY A 151 -1.14 -23.67 1.83
C GLY A 151 -1.97 -22.58 2.48
N LYS A 152 -1.48 -21.34 2.34
CA LYS A 152 -2.15 -20.15 2.86
C LYS A 152 -3.28 -19.74 1.92
N THR A 153 -4.45 -19.47 2.48
CA THR A 153 -5.55 -18.85 1.75
C THR A 153 -5.33 -17.36 1.65
N TYR A 154 -5.47 -16.84 0.44
CA TYR A 154 -5.46 -15.42 0.14
C TYR A 154 -6.86 -14.99 -0.27
N SER A 155 -7.26 -13.78 0.10
CA SER A 155 -8.58 -13.26 -0.23
C SER A 155 -8.48 -11.88 -0.85
N ILE A 156 -9.31 -11.65 -1.85
CA ILE A 156 -9.49 -10.35 -2.51
C ILE A 156 -10.98 -10.03 -2.42
N MET A 157 -11.29 -8.82 -1.98
CA MET A 157 -12.67 -8.32 -1.95
C MET A 157 -12.77 -7.08 -2.83
N GLN A 158 -13.74 -7.08 -3.73
CA GLN A 158 -14.04 -5.94 -4.60
C GLN A 158 -15.55 -5.89 -4.85
N ASN A 159 -16.18 -4.75 -4.61
CA ASN A 159 -17.62 -4.53 -4.86
C ASN A 159 -18.53 -5.61 -4.27
N ASP A 160 -18.30 -5.98 -2.99
CA ASP A 160 -19.04 -7.02 -2.26
C ASP A 160 -18.87 -8.44 -2.78
N ILE A 161 -18.03 -8.67 -3.77
CA ILE A 161 -17.61 -9.99 -4.23
C ILE A 161 -16.30 -10.36 -3.52
N THR A 162 -16.28 -11.51 -2.87
CA THR A 162 -15.09 -12.08 -2.26
C THR A 162 -14.58 -13.24 -3.09
N ALA A 163 -13.34 -13.16 -3.53
CA ALA A 163 -12.63 -14.29 -4.10
C ALA A 163 -11.51 -14.72 -3.15
N SER A 164 -11.45 -16.00 -2.84
CA SER A 164 -10.34 -16.60 -2.12
C SER A 164 -9.60 -17.60 -3.00
N PHE A 165 -8.29 -17.71 -2.82
CA PHE A 165 -7.51 -18.68 -3.56
C PHE A 165 -6.36 -19.24 -2.74
N ILE A 166 -5.94 -20.45 -3.11
CA ILE A 166 -4.75 -21.13 -2.60
C ILE A 166 -3.90 -21.48 -3.81
N SER A 167 -2.59 -21.23 -3.73
CA SER A 167 -1.64 -21.62 -4.77
C SER A 167 -0.71 -22.71 -4.27
N MET A 168 -0.51 -23.72 -5.11
CA MET A 168 0.34 -24.88 -4.83
C MET A 168 1.22 -25.17 -6.02
N TRP A 169 2.35 -25.82 -5.82
CA TRP A 169 3.24 -26.25 -6.89
C TRP A 169 3.70 -27.70 -6.70
N ASP A 170 3.96 -28.38 -7.78
CA ASP A 170 4.61 -29.69 -7.81
C ASP A 170 5.50 -29.81 -9.06
N LYS A 171 6.02 -31.00 -9.33
CA LYS A 171 6.86 -31.28 -10.50
C LYS A 171 6.16 -31.00 -11.84
N ASP A 172 4.83 -31.00 -11.87
CA ASP A 172 4.01 -30.83 -13.07
C ASP A 172 3.59 -29.37 -13.29
N GLY A 173 3.79 -28.49 -12.27
CA GLY A 173 3.57 -27.07 -12.40
C GLY A 173 2.86 -26.40 -11.22
N LEU A 174 2.24 -25.23 -11.50
CA LEU A 174 1.49 -24.43 -10.53
C LEU A 174 -0.01 -24.77 -10.64
N THR A 175 -0.60 -25.06 -9.48
CA THR A 175 -2.05 -25.23 -9.34
C THR A 175 -2.60 -24.08 -8.52
N VAL A 176 -3.66 -23.41 -8.99
CA VAL A 176 -4.39 -22.39 -8.23
C VAL A 176 -5.83 -22.84 -8.07
N GLN A 177 -6.26 -22.99 -6.82
CA GLN A 177 -7.67 -23.23 -6.52
C GLN A 177 -8.32 -21.90 -6.11
N VAL A 178 -9.41 -21.55 -6.79
CA VAL A 178 -10.15 -20.30 -6.56
C VAL A 178 -11.56 -20.62 -6.09
N THR A 179 -12.00 -19.90 -5.06
CA THR A 179 -13.39 -19.88 -4.59
C THR A 179 -13.91 -18.47 -4.69
N VAL A 180 -15.06 -18.28 -5.32
CA VAL A 180 -15.71 -16.96 -5.43
C VAL A 180 -17.02 -17.02 -4.68
N GLU A 181 -17.24 -16.09 -3.78
CA GLU A 181 -18.49 -15.87 -3.08
C GLU A 181 -19.13 -14.60 -3.63
N ASP A 182 -20.21 -14.79 -4.37
CA ASP A 182 -21.03 -13.70 -4.91
C ASP A 182 -22.38 -13.73 -4.18
N ALA A 183 -22.74 -12.60 -3.57
CA ALA A 183 -23.99 -12.46 -2.85
C ALA A 183 -25.21 -12.32 -3.77
N VAL A 184 -24.98 -12.03 -5.05
CA VAL A 184 -26.03 -11.88 -6.07
C VAL A 184 -26.08 -13.15 -6.92
N LYS A 185 -27.16 -13.92 -6.80
CA LYS A 185 -27.49 -14.96 -7.80
C LYS A 185 -28.22 -14.27 -8.94
N ASP A 186 -27.63 -14.28 -10.13
CA ASP A 186 -28.30 -14.02 -11.38
C ASP A 186 -29.37 -15.10 -11.68
#